data_0f0c4bca8ea9b7e4c594874b6a7719a2
#
_entry.id   0f0c4bca8ea9b7e4c594874b6a7719a2
#
_cell.length_a   1.000
_cell.length_b   1.000
_cell.length_c   1.000
_cell.angle_alpha   90.00
_cell.angle_beta   90.00
_cell.angle_gamma   90.00
#
_symmetry.space_group_name_H-M   'P 1'
#
loop_
_entity.id
_entity.type
_entity.pdbx_description
1 polymer ?
#
loop_
_entity_poly.entity_id
_entity_poly.type
_entity_poly.pdbx_seq_one_letter_code
_entity_poly.pdbx_strand_id
1 'polypeptide(L)'
;MRNAIATVLLGLAMLLPVGAVQAQDGPLRIEITDGVIEPLPFAAPDFIADTPAASQYAADIARVIADDLRGSGRFREIPKSAYISPYSDFDAAVNFTDWKAINAQALITGAVSLSGDRITVRFRAYDVFAGQELG
;
A
#
# COMPACT_ATOMS: atom_id res chain seq x y z
N MET A 1 24.70 -20.42 73.61
CA MET A 1 25.41 -19.56 72.65
C MET A 1 25.57 -20.13 71.24
N ARG A 2 24.99 -21.28 70.93
CA ARG A 2 25.15 -21.87 69.58
C ARG A 2 23.91 -21.69 68.63
N ASN A 3 22.89 -21.02 69.12
CA ASN A 3 21.64 -20.86 68.37
C ASN A 3 21.48 -19.47 67.71
N ALA A 4 22.44 -18.54 67.90
CA ALA A 4 22.36 -17.21 67.30
C ALA A 4 22.94 -17.12 65.87
N ILE A 5 23.71 -18.12 65.45
CA ILE A 5 24.38 -18.12 64.13
C ILE A 5 23.51 -18.74 63.05
N ALA A 6 22.55 -19.59 63.42
CA ALA A 6 21.65 -20.24 62.44
C ALA A 6 20.54 -19.34 61.92
N THR A 7 20.22 -18.24 62.61
CA THR A 7 19.10 -17.38 62.27
C THR A 7 19.50 -16.26 61.27
N VAL A 8 20.77 -15.98 61.13
CA VAL A 8 21.26 -14.93 60.21
C VAL A 8 21.42 -15.43 58.77
N LEU A 9 21.56 -16.74 58.57
CA LEU A 9 21.76 -17.30 57.22
C LEU A 9 20.45 -17.56 56.47
N LEU A 10 19.27 -17.49 57.11
CA LEU A 10 17.96 -17.72 56.51
C LEU A 10 17.34 -16.44 55.93
N GLY A 11 17.90 -15.27 56.20
CA GLY A 11 17.38 -13.97 55.76
C GLY A 11 17.93 -13.46 54.44
N LEU A 12 18.90 -14.12 53.83
CA LEU A 12 19.62 -13.60 52.67
C LEU A 12 19.23 -14.27 51.35
N ALA A 13 18.22 -15.17 51.37
CA ALA A 13 17.87 -15.96 50.17
C ALA A 13 16.63 -15.44 49.41
N MET A 14 16.10 -14.23 49.74
CA MET A 14 14.86 -13.72 49.12
C MET A 14 15.01 -12.33 48.49
N LEU A 15 16.13 -12.05 47.87
CA LEU A 15 16.27 -10.89 46.99
C LEU A 15 16.69 -11.32 45.60
N LEU A 16 15.79 -12.09 44.94
CA LEU A 16 15.82 -12.20 43.49
C LEU A 16 15.16 -10.94 42.93
N PRO A 17 15.83 -10.15 42.10
CA PRO A 17 15.18 -9.06 41.42
C PRO A 17 14.19 -9.71 40.42
N VAL A 18 12.91 -9.50 40.64
CA VAL A 18 11.90 -9.69 39.63
C VAL A 18 12.26 -8.74 38.49
N GLY A 19 12.86 -9.27 37.45
CA GLY A 19 13.10 -8.54 36.22
C GLY A 19 11.77 -8.04 35.70
N ALA A 20 11.52 -6.76 35.83
CA ALA A 20 10.42 -6.10 35.16
C ALA A 20 10.66 -6.29 33.66
N VAL A 21 9.85 -7.14 33.04
CA VAL A 21 9.69 -7.16 31.57
C VAL A 21 9.07 -5.82 31.22
N GLN A 22 9.90 -4.89 30.83
CA GLN A 22 9.40 -3.66 30.20
C GLN A 22 8.85 -4.06 28.84
N ALA A 23 7.54 -4.08 28.74
CA ALA A 23 6.88 -4.05 27.45
C ALA A 23 7.31 -2.74 26.78
N GLN A 24 8.07 -2.87 25.70
CA GLN A 24 8.42 -1.75 24.84
C GLN A 24 7.21 -1.40 23.97
N ASP A 25 6.15 -0.90 24.58
CA ASP A 25 5.14 -0.11 23.92
C ASP A 25 5.67 1.32 23.77
N GLY A 26 6.73 1.47 22.98
CA GLY A 26 7.11 2.77 22.50
C GLY A 26 6.03 3.27 21.54
N PRO A 27 5.57 4.53 21.66
CA PRO A 27 4.67 5.10 20.66
C PRO A 27 5.33 4.96 19.29
N LEU A 28 4.50 4.64 18.28
CA LEU A 28 4.93 4.55 16.89
C LEU A 28 5.74 5.81 16.56
N ARG A 29 7.05 5.68 16.51
CA ARG A 29 7.93 6.80 16.22
C ARG A 29 7.95 6.97 14.71
N ILE A 30 7.10 7.86 14.21
CA ILE A 30 7.18 8.31 12.83
C ILE A 30 8.39 9.23 12.76
N GLU A 31 9.51 8.73 12.29
CA GLU A 31 10.65 9.58 11.95
C GLU A 31 10.28 10.34 10.67
N ILE A 32 9.89 11.60 10.84
CA ILE A 32 9.82 12.55 9.73
C ILE A 32 11.26 12.99 9.48
N THR A 33 11.98 12.26 8.66
CA THR A 33 13.31 12.63 8.22
C THR A 33 13.16 13.74 7.20
N ASP A 34 13.50 14.96 7.56
CA ASP A 34 13.69 16.14 6.70
C ASP A 34 12.51 16.65 5.87
N GLY A 35 11.27 16.34 6.22
CA GLY A 35 10.09 16.94 5.58
C GLY A 35 9.91 16.62 4.10
N VAL A 36 10.69 15.72 3.52
CA VAL A 36 10.53 15.22 2.15
C VAL A 36 9.60 14.03 2.19
N ILE A 37 8.34 14.26 1.84
CA ILE A 37 7.41 13.15 1.58
C ILE A 37 7.80 12.56 0.23
N GLU A 38 8.34 11.35 0.23
CA GLU A 38 8.59 10.64 -1.02
C GLU A 38 7.25 10.33 -1.69
N PRO A 39 7.05 10.73 -2.97
CA PRO A 39 5.81 10.48 -3.65
C PRO A 39 5.53 8.98 -3.78
N LEU A 40 4.31 8.56 -3.46
CA LEU A 40 3.87 7.18 -3.52
C LEU A 40 3.83 6.68 -4.96
N PRO A 41 4.57 5.61 -5.31
CA PRO A 41 4.57 5.08 -6.67
C PRO A 41 3.24 4.41 -7.00
N PHE A 42 2.65 4.79 -8.14
CA PHE A 42 1.41 4.21 -8.62
C PHE A 42 1.52 3.75 -10.07
N ALA A 43 0.68 2.78 -10.42
CA ALA A 43 0.47 2.32 -11.78
C ALA A 43 -0.96 2.63 -12.23
N ALA A 44 -1.10 3.11 -13.46
CA ALA A 44 -2.38 3.36 -14.10
C ALA A 44 -2.30 2.87 -15.55
N PRO A 45 -2.58 1.58 -15.81
CA PRO A 45 -2.68 1.09 -17.17
C PRO A 45 -3.82 1.78 -17.91
N ASP A 46 -3.78 1.76 -19.23
CA ASP A 46 -4.88 2.25 -20.04
C ASP A 46 -6.17 1.56 -19.61
N PHE A 47 -7.26 2.31 -19.56
CA PHE A 47 -8.55 1.75 -19.27
C PHE A 47 -9.00 0.87 -20.44
N ILE A 48 -9.75 -0.18 -20.13
CA ILE A 48 -10.25 -1.10 -21.12
C ILE A 48 -11.44 -0.47 -21.82
N ALA A 49 -11.45 -0.50 -23.16
CA ALA A 49 -12.62 -0.13 -23.92
C ALA A 49 -13.53 -1.34 -24.09
N ASP A 50 -14.68 -1.35 -23.44
CA ASP A 50 -15.69 -2.42 -23.60
C ASP A 50 -16.30 -2.44 -25.01
N THR A 51 -16.23 -1.31 -25.71
CA THR A 51 -16.64 -1.17 -27.12
C THR A 51 -15.54 -0.47 -27.90
N PRO A 52 -15.33 -0.80 -29.20
CA PRO A 52 -14.28 -0.15 -30.00
C PRO A 52 -14.40 1.37 -30.05
N ALA A 53 -15.63 1.90 -30.05
CA ALA A 53 -15.90 3.33 -30.06
C ALA A 53 -15.46 4.02 -28.77
N ALA A 54 -15.28 3.29 -27.67
CA ALA A 54 -14.82 3.83 -26.38
C ALA A 54 -13.30 3.93 -26.25
N SER A 55 -12.52 3.42 -27.21
CA SER A 55 -11.06 3.29 -27.10
C SER A 55 -10.36 4.61 -26.81
N GLN A 56 -10.74 5.69 -27.50
CA GLN A 56 -10.14 7.00 -27.29
C GLN A 56 -10.47 7.55 -25.90
N TYR A 57 -11.72 7.40 -25.47
CA TYR A 57 -12.16 7.83 -24.13
C TYR A 57 -11.47 7.04 -23.03
N ALA A 58 -11.28 5.73 -23.20
CA ALA A 58 -10.59 4.88 -22.26
C ALA A 58 -9.14 5.35 -22.03
N ALA A 59 -8.41 5.65 -23.09
CA ALA A 59 -7.05 6.15 -23.03
C ALA A 59 -7.00 7.57 -22.41
N ASP A 60 -7.90 8.46 -22.81
CA ASP A 60 -7.93 9.85 -22.35
C ASP A 60 -8.27 9.93 -20.85
N ILE A 61 -9.25 9.16 -20.40
CA ILE A 61 -9.65 9.15 -18.98
C ILE A 61 -8.51 8.62 -18.10
N ALA A 62 -7.87 7.51 -18.49
CA ALA A 62 -6.72 6.98 -17.76
C ALA A 62 -5.58 8.00 -17.66
N ARG A 63 -5.30 8.73 -18.75
CA ARG A 63 -4.28 9.78 -18.78
C ARG A 63 -4.62 10.94 -17.85
N VAL A 64 -5.86 11.43 -17.87
CA VAL A 64 -6.30 12.53 -17.00
C VAL A 64 -6.14 12.15 -15.53
N ILE A 65 -6.56 10.95 -15.14
CA ILE A 65 -6.40 10.46 -13.78
C ILE A 65 -4.92 10.42 -13.38
N ALA A 66 -4.06 9.89 -14.25
CA ALA A 66 -2.63 9.83 -13.98
C ALA A 66 -2.00 11.23 -13.87
N ASP A 67 -2.41 12.16 -14.72
CA ASP A 67 -1.93 13.55 -14.69
C ASP A 67 -2.35 14.27 -13.41
N ASP A 68 -3.58 14.10 -12.97
CA ASP A 68 -4.10 14.69 -11.73
C ASP A 68 -3.37 14.14 -10.50
N LEU A 69 -3.13 12.84 -10.44
CA LEU A 69 -2.37 12.23 -9.36
C LEU A 69 -0.94 12.76 -9.30
N ARG A 70 -0.25 12.81 -10.44
CA ARG A 70 1.10 13.39 -10.51
C ARG A 70 1.10 14.87 -10.13
N GLY A 71 0.12 15.63 -10.61
CA GLY A 71 -0.03 17.06 -10.33
C GLY A 71 -0.22 17.36 -8.85
N SER A 72 -0.75 16.43 -8.07
CA SER A 72 -0.90 16.56 -6.61
C SER A 72 0.43 16.62 -5.85
N GLY A 73 1.54 16.19 -6.45
CA GLY A 73 2.85 16.08 -5.82
C GLY A 73 3.00 14.94 -4.82
N ARG A 74 1.93 14.18 -4.57
CA ARG A 74 1.91 13.07 -3.60
C ARG A 74 2.14 11.70 -4.24
N PHE A 75 2.04 11.63 -5.57
CA PHE A 75 2.12 10.39 -6.32
C PHE A 75 3.16 10.50 -7.44
N ARG A 76 3.83 9.40 -7.72
CA ARG A 76 4.78 9.24 -8.82
C ARG A 76 4.32 8.10 -9.72
N GLU A 77 4.04 8.41 -10.97
CA GLU A 77 3.63 7.38 -11.93
C GLU A 77 4.80 6.48 -12.32
N ILE A 78 4.55 5.17 -12.30
CA ILE A 78 5.45 4.18 -12.85
C ILE A 78 5.23 4.13 -14.35
N PRO A 79 6.28 4.28 -15.18
CA PRO A 79 6.11 4.26 -16.62
C PRO A 79 5.53 2.93 -17.12
N LYS A 80 4.63 2.99 -18.08
CA LYS A 80 3.96 1.79 -18.65
C LYS A 80 4.95 0.78 -19.20
N SER A 81 6.13 1.22 -19.66
CA SER A 81 7.20 0.34 -20.12
C SER A 81 7.77 -0.59 -19.04
N ALA A 82 7.54 -0.28 -17.77
CA ALA A 82 7.95 -1.11 -16.63
C ALA A 82 6.93 -2.20 -16.29
N TYR A 83 5.72 -2.15 -16.84
CA TYR A 83 4.68 -3.12 -16.51
C TYR A 83 5.07 -4.53 -16.99
N ILE A 84 4.91 -5.52 -16.10
CA ILE A 84 5.29 -6.90 -16.38
C ILE A 84 4.18 -7.61 -17.15
N SER A 85 2.94 -7.49 -16.66
CA SER A 85 1.77 -8.12 -17.28
C SER A 85 0.86 -7.08 -17.93
N PRO A 86 0.29 -7.36 -19.12
CA PRO A 86 -0.73 -6.51 -19.68
C PRO A 86 -2.00 -6.55 -18.81
N TYR A 87 -2.62 -5.40 -18.64
CA TYR A 87 -3.96 -5.30 -18.07
C TYR A 87 -4.97 -5.30 -19.22
N SER A 88 -5.74 -6.37 -19.35
CA SER A 88 -6.62 -6.58 -20.52
C SER A 88 -8.07 -6.95 -20.16
N ASP A 89 -8.37 -7.18 -18.89
CA ASP A 89 -9.70 -7.53 -18.40
C ASP A 89 -9.98 -6.87 -17.07
N PHE A 90 -11.02 -6.05 -17.02
CA PHE A 90 -11.41 -5.30 -15.82
C PHE A 90 -11.94 -6.21 -14.70
N ASP A 91 -12.59 -7.31 -15.07
CA ASP A 91 -13.23 -8.23 -14.12
C ASP A 91 -12.31 -9.39 -13.71
N ALA A 92 -11.13 -9.50 -14.33
CA ALA A 92 -10.14 -10.48 -13.92
C ALA A 92 -9.49 -10.13 -12.58
N ALA A 93 -9.09 -11.16 -11.84
CA ALA A 93 -8.32 -10.98 -10.60
C ALA A 93 -6.99 -10.28 -10.88
N VAL A 94 -6.63 -9.33 -10.03
CA VAL A 94 -5.36 -8.60 -10.13
C VAL A 94 -4.21 -9.51 -9.70
N ASN A 95 -3.18 -9.61 -10.55
CA ASN A 95 -1.93 -10.24 -10.18
C ASN A 95 -1.04 -9.26 -9.38
N PHE A 96 -1.27 -9.14 -8.09
CA PHE A 96 -0.53 -8.24 -7.24
C PHE A 96 0.98 -8.52 -7.21
N THR A 97 1.41 -9.74 -7.48
CA THR A 97 2.83 -10.11 -7.49
C THR A 97 3.60 -9.31 -8.54
N ASP A 98 3.07 -9.17 -9.73
CA ASP A 98 3.70 -8.42 -10.82
C ASP A 98 3.76 -6.92 -10.52
N TRP A 99 2.73 -6.38 -9.90
CA TRP A 99 2.69 -4.97 -9.50
C TRP A 99 3.63 -4.67 -8.33
N LYS A 100 3.75 -5.58 -7.37
CA LYS A 100 4.75 -5.49 -6.29
C LYS A 100 6.18 -5.53 -6.83
N ALA A 101 6.44 -6.35 -7.84
CA ALA A 101 7.78 -6.50 -8.43
C ALA A 101 8.31 -5.20 -9.04
N ILE A 102 7.44 -4.32 -9.51
CA ILE A 102 7.80 -2.97 -10.02
C ILE A 102 7.64 -1.87 -8.97
N ASN A 103 7.40 -2.24 -7.71
CA ASN A 103 7.19 -1.33 -6.58
C ASN A 103 5.98 -0.40 -6.73
N ALA A 104 4.94 -0.82 -7.43
CA ALA A 104 3.68 -0.11 -7.41
C ALA A 104 3.01 -0.28 -6.05
N GLN A 105 2.76 0.81 -5.35
CA GLN A 105 2.03 0.79 -4.08
C GLN A 105 0.53 0.97 -4.31
N ALA A 106 0.16 1.77 -5.29
CA ALA A 106 -1.22 1.89 -5.73
C ALA A 106 -1.36 1.45 -7.19
N LEU A 107 -2.51 0.85 -7.50
CA LEU A 107 -2.91 0.48 -8.85
C LEU A 107 -4.31 1.02 -9.12
N ILE A 108 -4.48 1.69 -10.24
CA ILE A 108 -5.79 2.18 -10.70
C ILE A 108 -6.10 1.51 -12.01
N THR A 109 -7.25 0.84 -12.06
CA THR A 109 -7.75 0.15 -13.25
C THR A 109 -9.12 0.67 -13.62
N GLY A 110 -9.51 0.52 -14.87
CA GLY A 110 -10.81 0.95 -15.31
C GLY A 110 -11.27 0.33 -16.61
N ALA A 111 -12.55 0.51 -16.88
CA ALA A 111 -13.18 0.15 -18.12
C ALA A 111 -14.18 1.23 -18.56
N VAL A 112 -14.28 1.45 -19.85
CA VAL A 112 -15.15 2.48 -20.45
C VAL A 112 -16.00 1.84 -21.53
N SER A 113 -17.29 2.10 -21.45
CA SER A 113 -18.24 1.74 -22.49
C SER A 113 -18.94 2.98 -23.04
N LEU A 114 -19.26 2.94 -24.33
CA LEU A 114 -20.02 3.96 -25.02
C LEU A 114 -21.30 3.33 -25.60
N SER A 115 -22.44 3.89 -25.25
CA SER A 115 -23.74 3.50 -25.79
C SER A 115 -24.49 4.75 -26.24
N GLY A 116 -24.56 4.95 -27.56
CA GLY A 116 -25.05 6.20 -28.13
C GLY A 116 -24.18 7.38 -27.73
N ASP A 117 -24.76 8.34 -27.00
CA ASP A 117 -24.09 9.51 -26.43
C ASP A 117 -23.73 9.35 -24.95
N ARG A 118 -23.98 8.16 -24.37
CA ARG A 118 -23.71 7.87 -22.97
C ARG A 118 -22.38 7.14 -22.80
N ILE A 119 -21.48 7.75 -22.03
CA ILE A 119 -20.23 7.16 -21.58
C ILE A 119 -20.43 6.62 -20.18
N THR A 120 -20.06 5.35 -19.96
CA THR A 120 -20.01 4.73 -18.64
C THR A 120 -18.56 4.38 -18.30
N VAL A 121 -18.11 4.89 -17.15
CA VAL A 121 -16.76 4.63 -16.65
C VAL A 121 -16.87 3.81 -15.37
N ARG A 122 -16.17 2.68 -15.32
CA ARG A 122 -15.96 1.88 -14.12
C ARG A 122 -14.50 1.98 -13.75
N PHE A 123 -14.18 2.11 -12.48
CA PHE A 123 -12.79 2.10 -12.04
C PHE A 123 -12.65 1.41 -10.68
N ARG A 124 -11.44 0.96 -10.39
CA ARG A 124 -11.05 0.40 -9.10
C ARG A 124 -9.68 0.93 -8.72
N ALA A 125 -9.50 1.17 -7.43
CA ALA A 125 -8.22 1.51 -6.85
C ALA A 125 -7.81 0.42 -5.87
N TYR A 126 -6.52 0.06 -5.88
CA TYR A 126 -5.99 -1.01 -5.03
C TYR A 126 -4.79 -0.53 -4.23
N ASP A 127 -4.71 -0.98 -2.97
CA ASP A 127 -3.46 -1.08 -2.24
C ASP A 127 -2.76 -2.38 -2.68
N VAL A 128 -1.68 -2.24 -3.44
CA VAL A 128 -1.00 -3.39 -4.05
C VAL A 128 -0.32 -4.25 -3.01
N PHE A 129 0.30 -3.64 -1.99
CA PHE A 129 1.02 -4.39 -0.97
C PHE A 129 0.10 -5.09 0.02
N ALA A 130 -1.03 -4.48 0.35
CA ALA A 130 -2.09 -5.12 1.13
C ALA A 130 -2.89 -6.14 0.30
N GLY A 131 -2.88 -6.03 -1.04
CA GLY A 131 -3.67 -6.88 -1.92
C GLY A 131 -5.18 -6.63 -1.77
N GLN A 132 -5.57 -5.36 -1.56
CA GLN A 132 -6.94 -4.98 -1.26
C GLN A 132 -7.46 -3.91 -2.22
N GLU A 133 -8.73 -4.03 -2.59
CA GLU A 133 -9.46 -2.97 -3.28
C GLU A 133 -9.83 -1.87 -2.27
N LEU A 134 -9.61 -0.62 -2.67
CA LEU A 134 -9.91 0.56 -1.86
C LEU A 134 -11.21 1.24 -2.26
N GLY A 135 -11.68 1.00 -3.48
CA GLY A 135 -12.89 1.58 -4.05
C GLY A 135 -12.94 1.49 -5.56
#